data_ef65cf2501c98e3c2551a5a705fe0b1f
#
_entry.id   ef65cf2501c98e3c2551a5a705fe0b1f
#
_cell.length_a   1.000
_cell.length_b   1.000
_cell.length_c   1.000
_cell.angle_alpha   90.00
_cell.angle_beta   90.00
_cell.angle_gamma   90.00
#
_symmetry.space_group_name_H-M   'P 1'
#
loop_
_entity.id
_entity.type
_entity.pdbx_description
1 polymer ?
#
loop_
_entity_poly.entity_id
_entity_poly.type
_entity_poly.pdbx_seq_one_letter_code
_entity_poly.pdbx_strand_id
1 'polypeptide(L)'
;MKYLLLLNKTLLNITSFLAPNYCGKLAVDIFSKVRRKTIRDQEKPFYDQAKKFEVAREGENVSCYELGNPDGKLLFLVHGWESNPGCFVHFLPHLSKYRIIAFTLPSHAHNKETHTNMYECKDAFKLVLEHIKPTEQFHVVAHSLGSSVTTFALSETSCQVDKLVFLSANNKIEQVFQDFQTLLGFNDRVYRLLEKRIEKMVGDKLSEMTVEERLEKVKFNELLLIHDKYDKIIRYENSEVLHQKFKNSQLIPFEKIGHYRMLWNKKVLGEVLRF
;
A
#
# COMPACT_ATOMS: atom_id res chain seq x y z
N MET A 1 24.62 13.27 8.58
CA MET A 1 23.56 12.62 7.79
C MET A 1 23.28 13.33 6.46
N LYS A 2 22.97 14.62 6.39
CA LYS A 2 22.74 15.37 5.12
C LYS A 2 23.93 15.30 4.14
N TYR A 3 25.17 15.46 4.61
CA TYR A 3 26.37 15.40 3.77
C TYR A 3 26.61 14.00 3.16
N LEU A 4 26.33 12.93 3.90
CA LEU A 4 26.47 11.55 3.42
C LEU A 4 25.44 11.25 2.32
N LEU A 5 24.22 11.74 2.47
CA LEU A 5 23.16 11.65 1.46
C LEU A 5 23.53 12.45 0.19
N LEU A 6 24.12 13.64 0.35
CA LEU A 6 24.55 14.46 -0.78
C LEU A 6 25.72 13.81 -1.56
N LEU A 7 26.71 13.27 -0.84
CA LEU A 7 27.84 12.55 -1.44
C LEU A 7 27.38 11.30 -2.20
N ASN A 8 26.48 10.53 -1.60
CA ASN A 8 25.91 9.34 -2.27
C ASN A 8 25.10 9.72 -3.51
N LYS A 9 24.34 10.82 -3.46
CA LYS A 9 23.60 11.34 -4.61
C LYS A 9 24.53 11.77 -5.74
N THR A 10 25.61 12.50 -5.43
CA THR A 10 26.60 12.93 -6.42
C THR A 10 27.33 11.73 -7.05
N LEU A 11 27.73 10.76 -6.23
CA LEU A 11 28.38 9.53 -6.70
C LEU A 11 27.46 8.71 -7.60
N LEU A 12 26.20 8.52 -7.20
CA LEU A 12 25.20 7.84 -8.03
C LEU A 12 24.93 8.57 -9.32
N ASN A 13 24.89 9.90 -9.32
CA ASN A 13 24.73 10.69 -10.53
C ASN A 13 25.90 10.45 -11.50
N ILE A 14 27.15 10.59 -11.04
CA ILE A 14 28.36 10.34 -11.87
C ILE A 14 28.36 8.90 -12.39
N THR A 15 28.13 7.90 -11.51
CA THR A 15 28.10 6.49 -11.88
C THR A 15 27.00 6.18 -12.90
N SER A 16 25.89 6.92 -12.85
CA SER A 16 24.77 6.77 -13.78
C SER A 16 25.12 7.12 -15.23
N PHE A 17 26.12 7.99 -15.45
CA PHE A 17 26.66 8.26 -16.79
C PHE A 17 27.62 7.16 -17.27
N LEU A 18 28.47 6.65 -16.39
CA LEU A 18 29.52 5.70 -16.71
C LEU A 18 29.01 4.26 -16.86
N ALA A 19 28.07 3.86 -15.98
CA ALA A 19 27.55 2.50 -15.89
C ALA A 19 26.02 2.45 -15.76
N PRO A 20 25.25 2.99 -16.71
CA PRO A 20 23.78 3.15 -16.56
C PRO A 20 23.04 1.83 -16.37
N ASN A 21 23.47 0.74 -17.01
CA ASN A 21 22.86 -0.58 -16.83
C ASN A 21 23.01 -1.13 -15.41
N TYR A 22 24.19 -0.92 -14.80
CA TYR A 22 24.43 -1.29 -13.42
C TYR A 22 23.55 -0.45 -12.47
N CYS A 23 23.53 0.87 -12.68
CA CYS A 23 22.68 1.77 -11.89
C CYS A 23 21.19 1.45 -12.03
N GLY A 24 20.72 1.06 -13.24
CA GLY A 24 19.34 0.62 -13.43
C GLY A 24 18.99 -0.65 -12.67
N LYS A 25 19.91 -1.62 -12.57
CA LYS A 25 19.73 -2.81 -11.72
C LYS A 25 19.70 -2.45 -10.23
N LEU A 26 20.65 -1.61 -9.81
CA LEU A 26 20.75 -1.15 -8.43
C LEU A 26 19.51 -0.34 -8.02
N ALA A 27 18.96 0.48 -8.92
CA ALA A 27 17.75 1.24 -8.66
C ALA A 27 16.55 0.31 -8.43
N VAL A 28 16.38 -0.77 -9.23
CA VAL A 28 15.35 -1.79 -8.99
C VAL A 28 15.55 -2.46 -7.62
N ASP A 29 16.78 -2.90 -7.32
CA ASP A 29 17.11 -3.54 -6.04
C ASP A 29 16.78 -2.62 -4.84
N ILE A 30 17.19 -1.35 -4.91
CA ILE A 30 16.91 -0.37 -3.85
C ILE A 30 15.41 -0.11 -3.70
N PHE A 31 14.68 0.00 -4.82
CA PHE A 31 13.26 0.29 -4.83
C PHE A 31 12.42 -0.87 -4.27
N SER A 32 12.73 -2.10 -4.67
CA SER A 32 11.99 -3.29 -4.26
C SER A 32 12.33 -3.78 -2.86
N LYS A 33 13.39 -3.23 -2.23
CA LYS A 33 13.88 -3.69 -0.93
C LYS A 33 13.06 -3.14 0.22
N VAL A 34 12.43 -4.03 0.98
CA VAL A 34 11.77 -3.74 2.25
C VAL A 34 12.81 -3.71 3.37
N ARG A 35 13.15 -2.52 3.85
CA ARG A 35 14.22 -2.32 4.85
C ARG A 35 13.69 -2.43 6.27
N ARG A 36 12.47 -1.92 6.49
CA ARG A 36 11.87 -1.87 7.81
C ARG A 36 10.87 -3.01 8.00
N LYS A 37 11.28 -4.00 8.79
CA LYS A 37 10.50 -5.21 9.09
C LYS A 37 10.13 -5.34 10.56
N THR A 38 10.61 -4.45 11.41
CA THR A 38 10.40 -4.52 12.86
C THR A 38 8.96 -4.15 13.23
N ILE A 39 8.29 -5.03 13.96
CA ILE A 39 7.04 -4.75 14.64
C ILE A 39 7.36 -3.91 15.87
N ARG A 40 6.73 -2.75 16.01
CA ARG A 40 6.93 -1.84 17.15
C ARG A 40 6.17 -2.38 18.36
N ASP A 41 6.62 -2.02 19.57
CA ASP A 41 5.97 -2.46 20.80
C ASP A 41 4.48 -2.06 20.84
N GLN A 42 4.15 -0.87 20.37
CA GLN A 42 2.77 -0.40 20.29
C GLN A 42 1.89 -1.20 19.29
N GLU A 43 2.49 -1.93 18.36
CA GLU A 43 1.79 -2.76 17.35
C GLU A 43 1.54 -4.20 17.85
N LYS A 44 2.29 -4.66 18.87
CA LYS A 44 2.21 -6.01 19.44
C LYS A 44 0.79 -6.40 19.90
N PRO A 45 0.03 -5.51 20.59
CA PRO A 45 -1.33 -5.84 21.02
C PRO A 45 -2.30 -6.23 19.90
N PHE A 46 -2.00 -5.85 18.65
CA PHE A 46 -2.73 -6.35 17.50
C PHE A 46 -2.57 -7.87 17.34
N TYR A 47 -1.33 -8.34 17.42
CA TYR A 47 -0.98 -9.75 17.24
C TYR A 47 -1.39 -10.61 18.41
N ASP A 48 -1.34 -10.05 19.63
CA ASP A 48 -1.75 -10.75 20.86
C ASP A 48 -3.25 -11.09 20.87
N GLN A 49 -4.08 -10.28 20.18
CA GLN A 49 -5.52 -10.47 20.07
C GLN A 49 -5.94 -11.28 18.83
N ALA A 50 -5.03 -11.44 17.86
CA ALA A 50 -5.36 -12.02 16.56
C ALA A 50 -5.21 -13.53 16.54
N LYS A 51 -6.17 -14.22 15.93
CA LYS A 51 -6.00 -15.60 15.51
C LYS A 51 -5.19 -15.62 14.21
N LYS A 52 -3.93 -16.06 14.31
CA LYS A 52 -3.07 -16.21 13.13
C LYS A 52 -3.45 -17.45 12.32
N PHE A 53 -3.44 -17.34 10.99
CA PHE A 53 -3.52 -18.45 10.05
C PHE A 53 -2.65 -18.14 8.82
N GLU A 54 -2.36 -19.16 8.03
CA GLU A 54 -1.54 -19.03 6.82
C GLU A 54 -2.40 -19.39 5.60
N VAL A 55 -2.24 -18.62 4.54
CA VAL A 55 -2.82 -18.92 3.23
C VAL A 55 -1.67 -19.20 2.28
N ALA A 56 -1.64 -20.41 1.72
CA ALA A 56 -0.55 -20.86 0.87
C ALA A 56 -1.04 -21.39 -0.48
N ARG A 57 -0.28 -21.09 -1.54
CA ARG A 57 -0.44 -21.67 -2.88
C ARG A 57 0.91 -21.68 -3.61
N GLU A 58 1.36 -22.86 -4.06
CA GLU A 58 2.51 -23.05 -4.96
C GLU A 58 3.75 -22.18 -4.65
N GLY A 59 4.21 -22.19 -3.40
CA GLY A 59 5.41 -21.45 -2.96
C GLY A 59 5.14 -20.03 -2.44
N GLU A 60 3.93 -19.53 -2.57
CA GLU A 60 3.47 -18.31 -1.89
C GLU A 60 2.88 -18.66 -0.53
N ASN A 61 3.26 -17.91 0.50
CA ASN A 61 2.71 -18.04 1.84
C ASN A 61 2.41 -16.67 2.44
N VAL A 62 1.14 -16.44 2.78
CA VAL A 62 0.65 -15.17 3.31
C VAL A 62 0.18 -15.38 4.75
N SER A 63 0.87 -14.75 5.71
CA SER A 63 0.43 -14.73 7.11
C SER A 63 -0.78 -13.81 7.26
N CYS A 64 -1.88 -14.39 7.72
CA CYS A 64 -3.17 -13.73 7.93
C CYS A 64 -3.53 -13.70 9.41
N TYR A 65 -4.35 -12.73 9.77
CA TYR A 65 -4.76 -12.45 11.15
C TYR A 65 -6.25 -12.14 11.17
N GLU A 66 -7.01 -12.94 11.94
CA GLU A 66 -8.44 -12.76 12.15
C GLU A 66 -8.69 -12.19 13.53
N LEU A 67 -9.54 -11.15 13.62
CA LEU A 67 -9.91 -10.44 14.85
C LEU A 67 -11.39 -10.07 14.82
N GLY A 68 -11.89 -9.63 15.98
CA GLY A 68 -13.25 -9.12 16.14
C GLY A 68 -14.30 -10.22 16.22
N ASN A 69 -15.50 -9.94 15.68
CA ASN A 69 -16.63 -10.85 15.72
C ASN A 69 -16.63 -11.77 14.48
N PRO A 70 -16.49 -13.10 14.61
CA PRO A 70 -16.50 -14.03 13.47
C PRO A 70 -17.77 -13.96 12.61
N ASP A 71 -18.91 -13.60 13.22
CA ASP A 71 -20.22 -13.48 12.55
C ASP A 71 -20.50 -12.04 12.07
N GLY A 72 -19.55 -11.13 12.27
CA GLY A 72 -19.67 -9.73 11.87
C GLY A 72 -19.44 -9.53 10.37
N LYS A 73 -19.85 -8.34 9.88
CA LYS A 73 -19.56 -7.95 8.50
C LYS A 73 -18.04 -7.94 8.27
N LEU A 74 -17.62 -8.53 7.15
CA LEU A 74 -16.20 -8.69 6.81
C LEU A 74 -15.54 -7.34 6.55
N LEU A 75 -14.35 -7.14 7.12
CA LEU A 75 -13.51 -5.96 6.96
C LEU A 75 -12.07 -6.38 6.71
N PHE A 76 -11.51 -5.99 5.58
CA PHE A 76 -10.08 -6.17 5.31
C PHE A 76 -9.29 -4.93 5.74
N LEU A 77 -8.12 -5.15 6.37
CA LEU A 77 -7.14 -4.13 6.69
C LEU A 77 -5.86 -4.36 5.87
N VAL A 78 -5.52 -3.40 5.01
CA VAL A 78 -4.39 -3.53 4.06
C VAL A 78 -3.35 -2.46 4.34
N HIS A 79 -2.19 -2.89 4.87
CA HIS A 79 -1.11 -1.97 5.26
C HIS A 79 -0.28 -1.46 4.07
N GLY A 80 0.53 -0.42 4.30
CA GLY A 80 1.41 0.18 3.31
C GLY A 80 2.83 -0.39 3.29
N TRP A 81 3.69 0.23 2.46
CA TRP A 81 5.10 -0.12 2.34
C TRP A 81 5.84 0.05 3.67
N GLU A 82 6.76 -0.87 3.98
CA GLU A 82 7.55 -0.89 5.22
C GLU A 82 6.70 -0.81 6.51
N SER A 83 5.47 -1.32 6.44
CA SER A 83 4.52 -1.41 7.54
C SER A 83 4.15 -2.88 7.82
N ASN A 84 3.12 -3.11 8.62
CA ASN A 84 2.62 -4.44 8.98
C ASN A 84 1.16 -4.32 9.47
N PRO A 85 0.40 -5.43 9.59
CA PRO A 85 -0.99 -5.42 10.08
C PRO A 85 -1.18 -4.72 11.42
N GLY A 86 -0.20 -4.79 12.33
CA GLY A 86 -0.26 -4.15 13.65
C GLY A 86 -0.37 -2.63 13.61
N CYS A 87 -0.08 -2.00 12.46
CA CYS A 87 -0.26 -0.55 12.29
C CYS A 87 -1.71 -0.08 12.51
N PHE A 88 -2.69 -1.00 12.40
CA PHE A 88 -4.11 -0.73 12.61
C PHE A 88 -4.56 -0.96 14.07
N VAL A 89 -3.67 -1.19 15.01
CA VAL A 89 -4.00 -1.51 16.41
C VAL A 89 -4.95 -0.48 17.05
N HIS A 90 -4.82 0.80 16.71
CA HIS A 90 -5.68 1.86 17.24
C HIS A 90 -7.11 1.83 16.71
N PHE A 91 -7.38 1.09 15.64
CA PHE A 91 -8.72 0.89 15.09
C PHE A 91 -9.48 -0.23 15.83
N LEU A 92 -8.78 -1.23 16.37
CA LEU A 92 -9.38 -2.44 16.93
C LEU A 92 -10.45 -2.21 18.01
N PRO A 93 -10.26 -1.30 18.98
CA PRO A 93 -11.26 -1.08 20.02
C PRO A 93 -12.65 -0.65 19.49
N HIS A 94 -12.66 -0.10 18.28
CA HIS A 94 -13.86 0.45 17.64
C HIS A 94 -14.44 -0.46 16.55
N LEU A 95 -13.71 -1.50 16.17
CA LEU A 95 -14.07 -2.40 15.07
C LEU A 95 -14.50 -3.80 15.55
N SER A 96 -14.70 -3.99 16.86
CA SER A 96 -15.02 -5.29 17.45
C SER A 96 -16.28 -5.98 16.91
N LYS A 97 -17.21 -5.22 16.31
CA LYS A 97 -18.42 -5.75 15.68
C LYS A 97 -18.16 -6.39 14.29
N TYR A 98 -17.01 -6.12 13.68
CA TYR A 98 -16.65 -6.65 12.35
C TYR A 98 -15.85 -7.95 12.49
N ARG A 99 -15.94 -8.80 11.48
CA ARG A 99 -14.97 -9.86 11.22
C ARG A 99 -13.80 -9.25 10.49
N ILE A 100 -12.68 -9.05 11.16
CA ILE A 100 -11.53 -8.37 10.63
C ILE A 100 -10.53 -9.38 10.09
N ILE A 101 -10.13 -9.23 8.83
CA ILE A 101 -9.02 -9.97 8.22
C ILE A 101 -7.93 -8.97 7.85
N ALA A 102 -6.76 -9.15 8.43
CA ALA A 102 -5.55 -8.44 8.02
C ALA A 102 -4.49 -9.45 7.59
N PHE A 103 -3.55 -9.05 6.76
CA PHE A 103 -2.50 -9.95 6.26
C PHE A 103 -1.20 -9.20 6.06
N THR A 104 -0.09 -9.93 6.14
CA THR A 104 1.23 -9.36 5.91
C THR A 104 1.54 -9.41 4.42
N LEU A 105 1.85 -8.25 3.83
CA LEU A 105 2.32 -8.15 2.44
C LEU A 105 3.66 -8.90 2.27
N PRO A 106 3.95 -9.45 1.08
CA PRO A 106 5.22 -10.12 0.78
C PRO A 106 6.44 -9.31 1.22
N SER A 107 7.44 -9.97 1.74
CA SER A 107 8.69 -9.39 2.27
C SER A 107 8.55 -8.43 3.45
N HIS A 108 7.36 -8.19 3.98
CA HIS A 108 7.14 -7.34 5.16
C HIS A 108 7.17 -8.15 6.47
N ALA A 109 7.24 -7.43 7.59
CA ALA A 109 7.26 -7.97 8.96
C ALA A 109 8.21 -9.17 9.11
N HIS A 110 7.71 -10.34 9.50
CA HIS A 110 8.50 -11.53 9.77
C HIS A 110 8.91 -12.36 8.53
N ASN A 111 8.53 -11.93 7.32
CA ASN A 111 8.92 -12.65 6.12
C ASN A 111 10.44 -12.66 5.96
N LYS A 112 11.01 -13.77 5.47
CA LYS A 112 12.46 -13.91 5.29
C LYS A 112 12.96 -13.12 4.08
N GLU A 113 12.18 -13.08 3.03
CA GLU A 113 12.43 -12.35 1.79
C GLU A 113 12.57 -10.85 2.10
N THR A 114 13.36 -10.17 1.30
CA THR A 114 13.66 -8.75 1.50
C THR A 114 13.23 -7.86 0.34
N HIS A 115 12.81 -8.45 -0.76
CA HIS A 115 12.40 -7.74 -1.96
C HIS A 115 10.99 -8.15 -2.37
N THR A 116 10.20 -7.17 -2.78
CA THR A 116 8.86 -7.37 -3.32
C THR A 116 8.49 -6.18 -4.20
N ASN A 117 7.34 -6.29 -4.86
CA ASN A 117 6.76 -5.23 -5.66
C ASN A 117 5.24 -5.19 -5.45
N MET A 118 4.59 -4.15 -5.99
CA MET A 118 3.14 -3.95 -5.84
C MET A 118 2.33 -5.13 -6.41
N TYR A 119 2.79 -5.76 -7.50
CA TYR A 119 2.06 -6.88 -8.13
C TYR A 119 2.09 -8.14 -7.27
N GLU A 120 3.24 -8.49 -6.70
CA GLU A 120 3.31 -9.58 -5.71
C GLU A 120 2.42 -9.30 -4.50
N CYS A 121 2.39 -8.03 -4.03
CA CYS A 121 1.48 -7.63 -2.95
C CYS A 121 0.00 -7.74 -3.36
N LYS A 122 -0.34 -7.38 -4.61
CA LYS A 122 -1.66 -7.55 -5.19
C LYS A 122 -2.06 -9.03 -5.26
N ASP A 123 -1.15 -9.89 -5.72
CA ASP A 123 -1.41 -11.32 -5.84
C ASP A 123 -1.59 -11.97 -4.46
N ALA A 124 -0.83 -11.53 -3.45
CA ALA A 124 -1.04 -11.96 -2.07
C ALA A 124 -2.45 -11.59 -1.56
N PHE A 125 -2.96 -10.39 -1.85
CA PHE A 125 -4.34 -10.04 -1.47
C PHE A 125 -5.38 -10.86 -2.25
N LYS A 126 -5.18 -11.10 -3.54
CA LYS A 126 -6.06 -11.99 -4.32
C LYS A 126 -6.11 -13.39 -3.72
N LEU A 127 -4.97 -13.93 -3.32
CA LEU A 127 -4.89 -15.24 -2.67
C LEU A 127 -5.69 -15.26 -1.35
N VAL A 128 -5.62 -14.19 -0.56
CA VAL A 128 -6.44 -14.03 0.65
C VAL A 128 -7.93 -13.96 0.31
N LEU A 129 -8.33 -13.20 -0.71
CA LEU A 129 -9.72 -13.12 -1.17
C LEU A 129 -10.25 -14.48 -1.65
N GLU A 130 -9.45 -15.23 -2.41
CA GLU A 130 -9.78 -16.58 -2.88
C GLU A 130 -9.92 -17.60 -1.73
N HIS A 131 -9.16 -17.43 -0.66
CA HIS A 131 -9.26 -18.25 0.55
C HIS A 131 -10.48 -17.92 1.40
N ILE A 132 -10.73 -16.64 1.66
CA ILE A 132 -11.85 -16.16 2.49
C ILE A 132 -13.19 -16.34 1.77
N LYS A 133 -13.22 -16.21 0.42
CA LYS A 133 -14.40 -16.35 -0.45
C LYS A 133 -15.58 -15.51 0.05
N PRO A 134 -15.48 -14.18 0.07
CA PRO A 134 -16.59 -13.33 0.49
C PRO A 134 -17.84 -13.59 -0.37
N THR A 135 -18.95 -13.94 0.26
CA THR A 135 -20.26 -14.15 -0.41
C THR A 135 -21.13 -12.91 -0.38
N GLU A 136 -20.82 -11.97 0.51
CA GLU A 136 -21.53 -10.70 0.69
C GLU A 136 -20.57 -9.53 0.47
N GLN A 137 -21.14 -8.33 0.34
CA GLN A 137 -20.36 -7.09 0.29
C GLN A 137 -19.60 -6.88 1.60
N PHE A 138 -18.34 -6.50 1.49
CA PHE A 138 -17.43 -6.28 2.61
C PHE A 138 -16.83 -4.87 2.60
N HIS A 139 -16.12 -4.52 3.65
CA HIS A 139 -15.40 -3.26 3.76
C HIS A 139 -13.89 -3.46 3.61
N VAL A 140 -13.20 -2.40 3.19
CA VAL A 140 -11.73 -2.36 3.17
C VAL A 140 -11.24 -1.04 3.73
N VAL A 141 -10.26 -1.08 4.64
CA VAL A 141 -9.46 0.06 5.05
C VAL A 141 -8.03 -0.19 4.62
N ALA A 142 -7.51 0.68 3.77
CA ALA A 142 -6.18 0.54 3.21
C ALA A 142 -5.35 1.82 3.39
N HIS A 143 -4.05 1.66 3.65
CA HIS A 143 -3.13 2.77 3.85
C HIS A 143 -2.04 2.79 2.77
N SER A 144 -1.80 3.95 2.15
CA SER A 144 -0.66 4.18 1.24
C SER A 144 -0.63 3.14 0.10
N LEU A 145 0.48 2.39 -0.08
CA LEU A 145 0.58 1.27 -1.02
C LEU A 145 -0.61 0.31 -0.92
N GLY A 146 -1.16 0.10 0.28
CA GLY A 146 -2.33 -0.75 0.49
C GLY A 146 -3.53 -0.34 -0.36
N SER A 147 -3.72 0.95 -0.68
CA SER A 147 -4.78 1.42 -1.57
C SER A 147 -4.58 0.94 -3.01
N SER A 148 -3.35 0.99 -3.52
CA SER A 148 -3.00 0.44 -4.84
C SER A 148 -3.15 -1.07 -4.87
N VAL A 149 -2.61 -1.78 -3.87
CA VAL A 149 -2.75 -3.24 -3.71
C VAL A 149 -4.22 -3.66 -3.72
N THR A 150 -5.05 -2.96 -2.92
CA THR A 150 -6.49 -3.21 -2.85
C THR A 150 -7.17 -3.01 -4.20
N THR A 151 -6.92 -1.89 -4.85
CA THR A 151 -7.55 -1.55 -6.12
C THR A 151 -7.17 -2.53 -7.22
N PHE A 152 -5.87 -2.82 -7.37
CA PHE A 152 -5.39 -3.75 -8.40
C PHE A 152 -5.88 -5.18 -8.15
N ALA A 153 -5.90 -5.66 -6.91
CA ALA A 153 -6.43 -6.97 -6.58
C ALA A 153 -7.93 -7.07 -6.91
N LEU A 154 -8.72 -6.12 -6.42
CA LEU A 154 -10.18 -6.12 -6.63
C LEU A 154 -10.57 -5.92 -8.09
N SER A 155 -9.81 -5.17 -8.88
CA SER A 155 -10.06 -4.97 -10.32
C SER A 155 -9.97 -6.25 -11.14
N GLU A 156 -9.36 -7.30 -10.60
CA GLU A 156 -9.21 -8.62 -11.21
C GLU A 156 -10.16 -9.68 -10.60
N THR A 157 -11.14 -9.24 -9.79
CA THR A 157 -12.11 -10.11 -9.13
C THR A 157 -13.54 -9.67 -9.41
N SER A 158 -14.53 -10.53 -9.12
CA SER A 158 -15.95 -10.18 -9.15
C SER A 158 -16.48 -9.70 -7.79
N CYS A 159 -15.61 -9.54 -6.80
CA CYS A 159 -15.99 -9.13 -5.46
C CYS A 159 -16.72 -7.78 -5.46
N GLN A 160 -17.68 -7.65 -4.56
CA GLN A 160 -18.42 -6.41 -4.34
C GLN A 160 -18.03 -5.81 -2.99
N VAL A 161 -17.58 -4.59 -3.01
CA VAL A 161 -17.17 -3.85 -1.81
C VAL A 161 -18.25 -2.86 -1.43
N ASP A 162 -18.63 -2.83 -0.17
CA ASP A 162 -19.57 -1.83 0.32
C ASP A 162 -18.84 -0.50 0.52
N LYS A 163 -17.85 -0.46 1.40
CA LYS A 163 -17.08 0.75 1.70
C LYS A 163 -15.58 0.55 1.49
N LEU A 164 -14.98 1.41 0.71
CA LEU A 164 -13.55 1.56 0.57
C LEU A 164 -13.08 2.78 1.36
N VAL A 165 -12.11 2.60 2.24
CA VAL A 165 -11.46 3.69 2.97
C VAL A 165 -9.98 3.69 2.61
N PHE A 166 -9.51 4.76 1.99
CA PHE A 166 -8.11 4.94 1.64
C PHE A 166 -7.49 6.07 2.45
N LEU A 167 -6.50 5.72 3.25
CA LEU A 167 -5.71 6.66 4.04
C LEU A 167 -4.41 6.97 3.28
N SER A 168 -4.19 8.23 2.90
CA SER A 168 -3.05 8.65 2.07
C SER A 168 -2.95 7.84 0.77
N ALA A 169 -4.01 7.83 -0.03
CA ALA A 169 -4.10 7.07 -1.27
C ALA A 169 -3.02 7.45 -2.27
N ASN A 170 -2.39 6.46 -2.88
CA ASN A 170 -1.59 6.65 -4.09
C ASN A 170 -2.48 6.48 -5.32
N ASN A 171 -2.24 7.26 -6.38
CA ASN A 171 -2.93 7.13 -7.65
C ASN A 171 -1.98 6.70 -8.78
N LYS A 172 -0.98 7.52 -9.09
CA LYS A 172 -0.05 7.27 -10.18
C LYS A 172 1.22 6.57 -9.68
N ILE A 173 1.38 5.30 -10.03
CA ILE A 173 2.57 4.53 -9.65
C ILE A 173 3.83 5.13 -10.27
N GLU A 174 3.75 5.62 -11.51
CA GLU A 174 4.85 6.31 -12.19
C GLU A 174 5.41 7.49 -11.36
N GLN A 175 4.55 8.26 -10.70
CA GLN A 175 4.97 9.39 -9.86
C GLN A 175 5.87 8.94 -8.70
N VAL A 176 5.61 7.78 -8.12
CA VAL A 176 6.45 7.21 -7.05
C VAL A 176 7.87 6.93 -7.56
N PHE A 177 8.00 6.43 -8.80
CA PHE A 177 9.31 6.19 -9.43
C PHE A 177 10.03 7.49 -9.81
N GLN A 178 9.30 8.53 -10.25
CA GLN A 178 9.87 9.85 -10.53
C GLN A 178 10.37 10.53 -9.25
N ASP A 179 9.60 10.44 -8.17
CA ASP A 179 10.01 10.94 -6.85
C ASP A 179 11.24 10.16 -6.33
N PHE A 180 11.29 8.86 -6.56
CA PHE A 180 12.45 8.02 -6.25
C PHE A 180 13.70 8.40 -7.08
N GLN A 181 13.55 8.66 -8.38
CA GLN A 181 14.61 9.21 -9.22
C GLN A 181 15.16 10.51 -8.63
N THR A 182 14.27 11.43 -8.29
CA THR A 182 14.62 12.73 -7.71
C THR A 182 15.34 12.56 -6.37
N LEU A 183 14.87 11.64 -5.54
CA LEU A 183 15.47 11.33 -4.25
C LEU A 183 16.90 10.81 -4.37
N LEU A 184 17.14 9.86 -5.26
CA LEU A 184 18.46 9.24 -5.48
C LEU A 184 19.37 10.05 -6.39
N GLY A 185 18.81 10.89 -7.27
CA GLY A 185 19.55 11.78 -8.17
C GLY A 185 20.20 11.09 -9.38
N PHE A 186 19.68 9.98 -9.84
CA PHE A 186 20.13 9.35 -11.08
C PHE A 186 19.48 10.02 -12.32
N ASN A 187 20.16 9.93 -13.46
CA ASN A 187 19.73 10.59 -14.70
C ASN A 187 18.59 9.84 -15.42
N ASP A 188 18.00 10.48 -16.44
CA ASP A 188 16.87 9.92 -17.22
C ASP A 188 17.22 8.62 -17.97
N ARG A 189 18.51 8.40 -18.30
CA ARG A 189 18.93 7.14 -18.91
C ARG A 189 18.77 5.98 -17.96
N VAL A 190 19.11 6.16 -16.68
CA VAL A 190 18.92 5.16 -15.62
C VAL A 190 17.43 5.00 -15.33
N TYR A 191 16.65 6.10 -15.30
CA TYR A 191 15.21 6.04 -15.14
C TYR A 191 14.55 5.16 -16.22
N ARG A 192 14.84 5.40 -17.49
CA ARG A 192 14.31 4.56 -18.60
C ARG A 192 14.73 3.08 -18.50
N LEU A 193 15.89 2.79 -17.93
CA LEU A 193 16.32 1.40 -17.71
C LEU A 193 15.61 0.77 -16.53
N LEU A 194 15.34 1.53 -15.48
CA LEU A 194 14.50 1.13 -14.35
C LEU A 194 13.08 0.84 -14.84
N GLU A 195 12.44 1.78 -15.52
CA GLU A 195 11.11 1.67 -16.10
C GLU A 195 10.97 0.39 -16.94
N LYS A 196 11.81 0.20 -17.96
CA LYS A 196 11.81 -1.01 -18.81
C LYS A 196 11.93 -2.31 -18.01
N ARG A 197 12.70 -2.31 -16.91
CA ARG A 197 12.87 -3.50 -16.07
C ARG A 197 11.62 -3.79 -15.26
N ILE A 198 11.00 -2.75 -14.71
CA ILE A 198 9.74 -2.86 -13.97
C ILE A 198 8.64 -3.34 -14.91
N GLU A 199 8.45 -2.68 -16.06
CA GLU A 199 7.45 -3.05 -17.06
C GLU A 199 7.62 -4.50 -17.53
N LYS A 200 8.86 -4.93 -17.77
CA LYS A 200 9.15 -6.35 -18.11
C LYS A 200 8.80 -7.31 -16.97
N MET A 201 8.99 -6.88 -15.73
CA MET A 201 8.72 -7.72 -14.54
C MET A 201 7.23 -7.89 -14.29
N VAL A 202 6.45 -6.81 -14.45
CA VAL A 202 5.02 -6.80 -14.09
C VAL A 202 4.08 -6.99 -15.28
N GLY A 203 4.54 -6.78 -16.51
CA GLY A 203 3.77 -6.95 -17.74
C GLY A 203 2.93 -5.75 -18.16
N ASP A 204 2.84 -4.70 -17.33
CA ASP A 204 2.11 -3.47 -17.61
C ASP A 204 3.07 -2.29 -17.80
N LYS A 205 2.67 -1.28 -18.59
CA LYS A 205 3.42 -0.04 -18.71
C LYS A 205 3.27 0.80 -17.46
N LEU A 206 4.36 1.40 -17.00
CA LEU A 206 4.38 2.20 -15.78
C LEU A 206 3.41 3.39 -15.84
N SER A 207 3.27 4.02 -17.02
CA SER A 207 2.32 5.11 -17.27
C SER A 207 0.84 4.70 -17.21
N GLU A 208 0.53 3.40 -17.41
CA GLU A 208 -0.82 2.83 -17.36
C GLU A 208 -1.16 2.26 -15.97
N MET A 209 -0.20 2.29 -15.03
CA MET A 209 -0.38 1.78 -13.67
C MET A 209 -0.99 2.86 -12.78
N THR A 210 -2.30 3.10 -12.94
CA THR A 210 -3.05 4.08 -12.14
C THR A 210 -4.15 3.44 -11.31
N VAL A 211 -4.35 3.96 -10.10
CA VAL A 211 -5.45 3.52 -9.24
C VAL A 211 -6.79 3.97 -9.82
N GLU A 212 -6.86 5.16 -10.40
CA GLU A 212 -8.09 5.68 -10.99
C GLU A 212 -8.67 4.80 -12.11
N GLU A 213 -7.83 4.29 -13.02
CA GLU A 213 -8.28 3.43 -14.12
C GLU A 213 -8.64 2.02 -13.64
N ARG A 214 -7.87 1.50 -12.69
CA ARG A 214 -8.15 0.17 -12.11
C ARG A 214 -9.40 0.20 -11.23
N LEU A 215 -9.64 1.30 -10.50
CA LEU A 215 -10.79 1.46 -9.62
C LEU A 215 -12.13 1.54 -10.39
N GLU A 216 -12.12 1.96 -11.67
CA GLU A 216 -13.29 1.90 -12.56
C GLU A 216 -13.81 0.45 -12.76
N LYS A 217 -12.94 -0.54 -12.61
CA LYS A 217 -13.27 -1.97 -12.76
C LYS A 217 -13.73 -2.60 -11.45
N VAL A 218 -13.60 -1.88 -10.33
CA VAL A 218 -13.99 -2.37 -9.00
C VAL A 218 -15.44 -2.01 -8.72
N LYS A 219 -16.22 -2.97 -8.27
CA LYS A 219 -17.60 -2.76 -7.83
C LYS A 219 -17.60 -2.33 -6.36
N PHE A 220 -17.87 -1.06 -6.08
CA PHE A 220 -17.99 -0.53 -4.72
C PHE A 220 -19.13 0.50 -4.60
N ASN A 221 -19.70 0.64 -3.40
CA ASN A 221 -20.78 1.59 -3.17
C ASN A 221 -20.24 2.97 -2.79
N GLU A 222 -19.32 3.04 -1.83
CA GLU A 222 -18.80 4.31 -1.30
C GLU A 222 -17.27 4.26 -1.17
N LEU A 223 -16.63 5.42 -1.39
CA LEU A 223 -15.19 5.61 -1.23
C LEU A 223 -14.92 6.78 -0.27
N LEU A 224 -14.22 6.53 0.81
CA LEU A 224 -13.68 7.57 1.69
C LEU A 224 -12.18 7.74 1.44
N LEU A 225 -11.78 8.95 1.11
CA LEU A 225 -10.40 9.37 0.95
C LEU A 225 -10.03 10.29 2.12
N ILE A 226 -9.03 9.91 2.91
CA ILE A 226 -8.49 10.76 3.97
C ILE A 226 -7.02 11.01 3.68
N HIS A 227 -6.63 12.27 3.57
CA HIS A 227 -5.27 12.62 3.18
C HIS A 227 -4.80 13.92 3.87
N ASP A 228 -3.52 13.96 4.23
CA ASP A 228 -2.89 15.18 4.73
C ASP A 228 -2.39 16.03 3.55
N LYS A 229 -2.80 17.32 3.50
CA LYS A 229 -2.37 18.24 2.44
C LYS A 229 -0.84 18.44 2.36
N TYR A 230 -0.15 18.17 3.46
CA TYR A 230 1.31 18.30 3.56
C TYR A 230 2.01 16.94 3.64
N ASP A 231 1.38 15.88 3.13
CA ASP A 231 2.00 14.57 3.04
C ASP A 231 3.24 14.64 2.15
N LYS A 232 4.39 14.21 2.70
CA LYS A 232 5.70 14.26 2.01
C LYS A 232 6.07 12.97 1.30
N ILE A 233 5.22 11.95 1.43
CA ILE A 233 5.46 10.63 0.85
C ILE A 233 4.56 10.44 -0.37
N ILE A 234 3.27 10.65 -0.20
CA ILE A 234 2.28 10.61 -1.28
C ILE A 234 1.61 11.98 -1.34
N ARG A 235 1.65 12.60 -2.50
CA ARG A 235 1.08 13.94 -2.70
C ARG A 235 -0.45 13.90 -2.56
N TYR A 236 -1.00 14.92 -1.90
CA TYR A 236 -2.44 15.06 -1.66
C TYR A 236 -3.27 15.04 -2.96
N GLU A 237 -2.72 15.57 -4.05
CA GLU A 237 -3.33 15.59 -5.38
C GLU A 237 -3.74 14.20 -5.88
N ASN A 238 -3.08 13.13 -5.41
CA ASN A 238 -3.50 11.76 -5.74
C ASN A 238 -4.92 11.47 -5.27
N SER A 239 -5.29 11.91 -4.07
CA SER A 239 -6.65 11.75 -3.55
C SER A 239 -7.63 12.72 -4.18
N GLU A 240 -7.21 13.93 -4.56
CA GLU A 240 -8.06 14.89 -5.27
C GLU A 240 -8.49 14.35 -6.64
N VAL A 241 -7.56 13.77 -7.41
CA VAL A 241 -7.86 13.14 -8.71
C VAL A 241 -8.89 12.01 -8.54
N LEU A 242 -8.70 11.14 -7.57
CA LEU A 242 -9.65 10.06 -7.29
C LEU A 242 -11.02 10.62 -6.90
N HIS A 243 -11.08 11.64 -6.04
CA HIS A 243 -12.34 12.27 -5.65
C HIS A 243 -13.07 12.95 -6.80
N GLN A 244 -12.35 13.63 -7.68
CA GLN A 244 -12.93 14.25 -8.87
C GLN A 244 -13.52 13.22 -9.84
N LYS A 245 -12.87 12.05 -9.96
CA LYS A 245 -13.30 10.98 -10.85
C LYS A 245 -14.50 10.20 -10.32
N PHE A 246 -14.55 9.89 -9.04
CA PHE A 246 -15.57 9.03 -8.42
C PHE A 246 -16.60 9.87 -7.64
N LYS A 247 -17.80 10.03 -8.20
CA LYS A 247 -18.88 10.84 -7.59
C LYS A 247 -19.42 10.28 -6.28
N ASN A 248 -19.27 8.96 -6.06
CA ASN A 248 -19.62 8.26 -4.83
C ASN A 248 -18.46 8.26 -3.82
N SER A 249 -17.58 9.26 -3.88
CA SER A 249 -16.47 9.43 -2.96
C SER A 249 -16.64 10.66 -2.07
N GLN A 250 -16.01 10.59 -0.90
CA GLN A 250 -15.81 11.71 0.01
C GLN A 250 -14.31 11.92 0.20
N LEU A 251 -13.85 13.17 0.19
CA LEU A 251 -12.46 13.53 0.49
C LEU A 251 -12.40 14.40 1.74
N ILE A 252 -11.72 13.89 2.77
CA ILE A 252 -11.51 14.60 4.02
C ILE A 252 -10.03 15.00 4.14
N PRO A 253 -9.72 16.28 3.92
CA PRO A 253 -8.37 16.78 4.06
C PRO A 253 -7.98 16.97 5.52
N PHE A 254 -6.76 16.60 5.85
CA PHE A 254 -6.12 16.96 7.11
C PHE A 254 -4.89 17.83 6.85
N GLU A 255 -4.38 18.46 7.91
CA GLU A 255 -3.18 19.29 7.84
C GLU A 255 -2.23 18.92 8.96
N LYS A 256 -0.93 18.79 8.64
CA LYS A 256 0.18 18.57 9.57
C LYS A 256 0.08 17.28 10.42
N ILE A 257 -0.72 16.32 9.98
CA ILE A 257 -0.73 14.96 10.56
C ILE A 257 0.45 14.16 9.99
N GLY A 258 0.62 14.21 8.67
CA GLY A 258 1.65 13.47 7.91
C GLY A 258 1.28 12.00 7.69
N HIS A 259 1.97 11.38 6.73
CA HIS A 259 1.66 10.09 6.13
C HIS A 259 1.36 8.95 7.12
N TYR A 260 2.28 8.69 8.05
CA TYR A 260 2.15 7.54 8.96
C TYR A 260 1.23 7.80 10.13
N ARG A 261 1.13 9.05 10.62
CA ARG A 261 0.31 9.39 11.77
C ARG A 261 -1.18 9.32 11.51
N MET A 262 -1.60 9.19 10.24
CA MET A 262 -2.97 8.86 9.85
C MET A 262 -3.51 7.63 10.61
N LEU A 263 -2.66 6.63 10.81
CA LEU A 263 -3.03 5.33 11.39
C LEU A 263 -3.32 5.35 12.89
N TRP A 264 -2.95 6.43 13.62
CA TRP A 264 -3.19 6.56 15.06
C TRP A 264 -3.71 7.93 15.50
N ASN A 265 -4.05 8.78 14.54
CA ASN A 265 -4.66 10.07 14.86
C ASN A 265 -6.14 9.89 15.19
N LYS A 266 -6.55 10.32 16.39
CA LYS A 266 -7.94 10.17 16.87
C LYS A 266 -8.98 10.83 15.99
N LYS A 267 -8.65 11.97 15.34
CA LYS A 267 -9.58 12.64 14.41
C LYS A 267 -9.77 11.83 13.14
N VAL A 268 -8.68 11.31 12.55
CA VAL A 268 -8.74 10.41 11.39
C VAL A 268 -9.58 9.17 11.71
N LEU A 269 -9.31 8.55 12.85
CA LEU A 269 -10.08 7.41 13.31
C LEU A 269 -11.58 7.75 13.44
N GLY A 270 -11.90 8.92 13.98
CA GLY A 270 -13.28 9.39 14.09
C GLY A 270 -13.99 9.53 12.75
N GLU A 271 -13.28 9.98 11.69
CA GLU A 271 -13.86 10.05 10.33
C GLU A 271 -14.10 8.65 9.74
N VAL A 272 -13.13 7.73 9.88
CA VAL A 272 -13.29 6.34 9.41
C VAL A 272 -14.48 5.63 10.09
N LEU A 273 -14.71 5.90 11.37
CA LEU A 273 -15.79 5.25 12.13
C LEU A 273 -17.18 5.85 11.84
N ARG A 274 -17.25 7.11 11.39
CA ARG A 274 -18.50 7.76 10.98
C ARG A 274 -18.95 7.35 9.58
N PHE A 275 -17.99 7.04 8.73
CA PHE A 275 -18.23 6.52 7.39
C PHE A 275 -18.66 5.06 7.43
#